data_62f6c62dfb760f73c7d7403e0d3707a4
#
_entry.id   62f6c62dfb760f73c7d7403e0d3707a4
#
_cell.length_a   1.000
_cell.length_b   1.000
_cell.length_c   1.000
_cell.angle_alpha   90.00
_cell.angle_beta   90.00
_cell.angle_gamma   90.00
#
_symmetry.space_group_name_H-M   'P 1'
#
loop_
_entity.id
_entity.type
_entity.pdbx_description
1 polymer ?
#
loop_
_entity_poly.entity_id
_entity_poly.type
_entity_poly.pdbx_seq_one_letter_code
_entity_poly.pdbx_strand_id
1 'polypeptide(L)'
;DGSISLNMYYFSFHKKMRMVHEKRWEQLFQLKPRKAESEIRPEHASLALAAQIVLEEILLRIVQTAQKLTGCSNLCLAGGVALNCVANGKIIRSQLFEHVFIQPAAGDAGGALGAAWATYYIYQGHSRKAGMNGDKMHFAQTGPQYTEHEIQDFLDSNNISYHYLDEAFLYEEVAKHIASGLCI
;
A
#
# COMPACT_ATOMS: atom_id res chain seq x y z
N ASP A 1 17.90 10.44 -15.07
CA ASP A 1 17.82 11.34 -13.92
C ASP A 1 16.60 11.05 -13.02
N GLY A 2 15.70 10.14 -13.42
CA GLY A 2 14.45 9.80 -12.70
C GLY A 2 13.28 10.74 -12.98
N SER A 3 13.41 11.67 -13.92
CA SER A 3 12.29 12.51 -14.33
C SER A 3 11.25 11.69 -15.10
N ILE A 4 9.97 12.00 -14.86
CA ILE A 4 8.83 11.34 -15.48
C ILE A 4 7.97 12.40 -16.15
N SER A 5 7.55 12.12 -17.38
CA SER A 5 6.57 12.93 -18.08
C SER A 5 5.42 12.06 -18.57
N LEU A 6 4.20 12.46 -18.26
CA LEU A 6 3.00 11.82 -18.79
C LEU A 6 2.55 12.51 -20.08
N ASN A 7 2.30 11.71 -21.12
CA ASN A 7 1.68 12.24 -22.32
C ASN A 7 0.18 12.51 -22.05
N MET A 8 -0.12 13.75 -21.69
CA MET A 8 -1.47 14.21 -21.31
C MET A 8 -2.51 14.08 -22.44
N TYR A 9 -2.09 13.70 -23.65
CA TYR A 9 -3.02 13.33 -24.70
C TYR A 9 -3.88 12.11 -24.30
N TYR A 10 -3.31 11.18 -23.56
CA TYR A 10 -3.98 9.95 -23.13
C TYR A 10 -4.69 10.07 -21.78
N PHE A 11 -4.42 11.10 -20.98
CA PHE A 11 -4.92 11.27 -19.63
C PHE A 11 -5.93 12.42 -19.51
N SER A 12 -6.89 12.29 -18.63
CA SER A 12 -7.96 13.30 -18.44
C SER A 12 -8.20 13.70 -16.98
N PHE A 13 -7.48 13.13 -16.02
CA PHE A 13 -7.65 13.34 -14.58
C PHE A 13 -7.55 14.82 -14.15
N HIS A 14 -6.81 15.63 -14.88
CA HIS A 14 -6.69 17.07 -14.61
C HIS A 14 -7.91 17.91 -14.99
N LYS A 15 -8.89 17.32 -15.70
CA LYS A 15 -10.10 18.00 -16.17
C LYS A 15 -11.40 17.23 -15.88
N LYS A 16 -11.31 15.95 -15.57
CA LYS A 16 -12.45 15.04 -15.45
C LYS A 16 -12.21 14.05 -14.31
N MET A 17 -13.30 13.48 -13.79
CA MET A 17 -13.24 12.39 -12.81
C MET A 17 -12.70 11.07 -13.39
N ARG A 18 -12.64 10.93 -14.71
CA ARG A 18 -12.03 9.78 -15.37
C ARG A 18 -10.54 10.03 -15.54
N MET A 19 -9.74 9.02 -15.19
CA MET A 19 -8.28 9.10 -15.24
C MET A 19 -7.74 9.21 -16.67
N VAL A 20 -8.37 8.50 -17.61
CA VAL A 20 -7.88 8.34 -18.97
C VAL A 20 -8.92 8.72 -20.03
N HIS A 21 -8.46 9.01 -21.25
CA HIS A 21 -9.29 9.13 -22.44
C HIS A 21 -9.55 7.73 -23.03
N GLU A 22 -10.64 7.07 -22.61
CA GLU A 22 -10.95 5.68 -22.96
C GLU A 22 -10.78 5.37 -24.48
N LYS A 23 -11.37 6.18 -25.35
CA LYS A 23 -11.25 5.96 -26.80
C LYS A 23 -9.80 5.99 -27.32
N ARG A 24 -8.96 6.87 -26.74
CA ARG A 24 -7.54 6.98 -27.15
C ARG A 24 -6.73 5.80 -26.63
N TRP A 25 -7.06 5.30 -25.44
CA TRP A 25 -6.46 4.08 -24.90
C TRP A 25 -6.92 2.86 -25.69
N GLU A 26 -8.22 2.76 -26.04
CA GLU A 26 -8.73 1.69 -26.90
C GLU A 26 -8.00 1.66 -28.26
N GLN A 27 -7.78 2.81 -28.87
CA GLN A 27 -7.03 2.91 -30.13
C GLN A 27 -5.55 2.54 -29.96
N LEU A 28 -4.92 2.98 -28.86
CA LEU A 28 -3.51 2.72 -28.60
C LEU A 28 -3.24 1.22 -28.36
N PHE A 29 -4.05 0.58 -27.54
CA PHE A 29 -3.84 -0.81 -27.13
C PHE A 29 -4.66 -1.81 -27.93
N GLN A 30 -5.53 -1.37 -28.84
CA GLN A 30 -6.48 -2.21 -29.59
C GLN A 30 -7.32 -3.08 -28.64
N LEU A 31 -7.62 -2.55 -27.47
CA LEU A 31 -8.29 -3.25 -26.39
C LEU A 31 -9.42 -2.38 -25.80
N LYS A 32 -10.65 -2.91 -25.80
CA LYS A 32 -11.79 -2.23 -25.18
C LYS A 32 -11.68 -2.25 -23.67
N PRO A 33 -12.18 -1.19 -22.99
CA PRO A 33 -12.27 -1.19 -21.54
C PRO A 33 -13.04 -2.42 -21.02
N ARG A 34 -12.50 -3.08 -20.01
CA ARG A 34 -13.18 -4.20 -19.34
C ARG A 34 -14.38 -3.67 -18.54
N LYS A 35 -15.52 -4.28 -18.66
CA LYS A 35 -16.65 -4.03 -17.77
C LYS A 35 -16.31 -4.55 -16.37
N ALA A 36 -16.79 -3.84 -15.33
CA ALA A 36 -16.66 -4.32 -13.97
C ALA A 36 -17.22 -5.75 -13.85
N GLU A 37 -16.61 -6.56 -13.02
CA GLU A 37 -16.96 -7.98 -12.75
C GLU A 37 -16.97 -8.91 -13.98
N SER A 38 -16.57 -8.45 -15.17
CA SER A 38 -16.41 -9.34 -16.33
C SER A 38 -15.08 -10.09 -16.27
N GLU A 39 -14.97 -11.16 -17.06
CA GLU A 39 -13.78 -11.98 -17.15
C GLU A 39 -12.51 -11.19 -17.48
N ILE A 40 -11.41 -11.53 -16.80
CA ILE A 40 -10.08 -10.98 -17.07
C ILE A 40 -9.44 -11.83 -18.17
N ARG A 41 -9.30 -11.25 -19.35
CA ARG A 41 -8.63 -11.91 -20.48
C ARG A 41 -7.11 -11.72 -20.40
N PRO A 42 -6.33 -12.57 -21.10
CA PRO A 42 -4.86 -12.47 -21.11
C PRO A 42 -4.32 -11.09 -21.52
N GLU A 43 -5.00 -10.39 -22.43
CA GLU A 43 -4.60 -9.05 -22.87
C GLU A 43 -4.70 -8.02 -21.74
N HIS A 44 -5.72 -8.14 -20.89
CA HIS A 44 -5.86 -7.27 -19.71
C HIS A 44 -4.74 -7.53 -18.71
N ALA A 45 -4.39 -8.79 -18.46
CA ALA A 45 -3.29 -9.17 -17.57
C ALA A 45 -1.94 -8.69 -18.13
N SER A 46 -1.72 -8.82 -19.43
CA SER A 46 -0.50 -8.35 -20.09
C SER A 46 -0.34 -6.84 -20.00
N LEU A 47 -1.41 -6.07 -20.18
CA LEU A 47 -1.38 -4.62 -20.05
C LEU A 47 -1.09 -4.18 -18.61
N ALA A 48 -1.72 -4.85 -17.62
CA ALA A 48 -1.47 -4.59 -16.21
C ALA A 48 -0.02 -4.90 -15.82
N LEU A 49 0.52 -6.02 -16.29
CA LEU A 49 1.93 -6.39 -16.08
C LEU A 49 2.89 -5.37 -16.71
N ALA A 50 2.61 -4.93 -17.92
CA ALA A 50 3.45 -3.92 -18.61
C ALA A 50 3.45 -2.60 -17.82
N ALA A 51 2.29 -2.15 -17.32
CA ALA A 51 2.19 -0.96 -16.48
C ALA A 51 2.98 -1.11 -15.18
N GLN A 52 2.88 -2.29 -14.54
CA GLN A 52 3.63 -2.59 -13.32
C GLN A 52 5.16 -2.55 -13.56
N ILE A 53 5.65 -3.19 -14.62
CA ILE A 53 7.08 -3.21 -14.97
C ILE A 53 7.61 -1.78 -15.19
N VAL A 54 6.88 -0.96 -15.94
CA VAL A 54 7.25 0.44 -16.19
C VAL A 54 7.29 1.23 -14.88
N LEU A 55 6.29 1.05 -14.00
CA LEU A 55 6.26 1.71 -12.70
C LEU A 55 7.47 1.32 -11.83
N GLU A 56 7.81 0.05 -11.78
CA GLU A 56 8.95 -0.45 -11.02
C GLU A 56 10.28 0.13 -11.52
N GLU A 57 10.46 0.21 -12.85
CA GLU A 57 11.65 0.82 -13.44
C GLU A 57 11.74 2.32 -13.10
N ILE A 58 10.63 3.03 -13.19
CA ILE A 58 10.55 4.46 -12.83
C ILE A 58 10.95 4.67 -11.37
N LEU A 59 10.35 3.90 -10.45
CA LEU A 59 10.63 4.02 -9.02
C LEU A 59 12.09 3.71 -8.70
N LEU A 60 12.67 2.66 -9.28
CA LEU A 60 14.10 2.36 -9.09
C LEU A 60 14.99 3.51 -9.57
N ARG A 61 14.68 4.14 -10.69
CA ARG A 61 15.43 5.30 -11.18
C ARG A 61 15.31 6.51 -10.24
N ILE A 62 14.11 6.77 -9.73
CA ILE A 62 13.86 7.86 -8.77
C ILE A 62 14.69 7.63 -7.49
N VAL A 63 14.62 6.45 -6.90
CA VAL A 63 15.34 6.18 -5.64
C VAL A 63 16.86 6.13 -5.83
N GLN A 64 17.34 5.68 -6.98
CA GLN A 64 18.76 5.77 -7.35
C GLN A 64 19.23 7.23 -7.44
N THR A 65 18.42 8.09 -8.06
CA THR A 65 18.72 9.51 -8.16
C THR A 65 18.71 10.16 -6.79
N ALA A 66 17.71 9.86 -5.97
CA ALA A 66 17.63 10.34 -4.60
C ALA A 66 18.87 9.94 -3.77
N GLN A 67 19.28 8.69 -3.85
CA GLN A 67 20.48 8.19 -3.18
C GLN A 67 21.75 8.93 -3.62
N LYS A 68 21.93 9.11 -4.95
CA LYS A 68 23.07 9.85 -5.51
C LYS A 68 23.11 11.32 -5.07
N LEU A 69 21.95 11.96 -4.99
CA LEU A 69 21.87 13.38 -4.61
C LEU A 69 22.06 13.62 -3.11
N THR A 70 21.63 12.69 -2.29
CA THR A 70 21.60 12.88 -0.82
C THR A 70 22.73 12.15 -0.10
N GLY A 71 23.25 11.06 -0.67
CA GLY A 71 24.18 10.15 0.01
C GLY A 71 23.60 9.46 1.25
N CYS A 72 22.28 9.54 1.45
CA CYS A 72 21.63 8.93 2.63
C CYS A 72 21.55 7.42 2.50
N SER A 73 21.74 6.71 3.61
CA SER A 73 21.56 5.25 3.70
C SER A 73 20.13 4.82 4.06
N ASN A 74 19.26 5.77 4.42
CA ASN A 74 17.88 5.52 4.81
C ASN A 74 16.91 6.13 3.79
N LEU A 75 15.89 5.37 3.42
CA LEU A 75 14.82 5.80 2.51
C LEU A 75 13.47 5.78 3.24
N CYS A 76 12.71 6.86 3.13
CA CYS A 76 11.31 6.89 3.55
C CYS A 76 10.41 7.05 2.31
N LEU A 77 9.39 6.20 2.20
CA LEU A 77 8.40 6.24 1.13
C LEU A 77 7.01 6.59 1.69
N ALA A 78 6.35 7.55 1.06
CA ALA A 78 4.96 7.92 1.31
C ALA A 78 4.29 8.31 -0.01
N GLY A 79 2.96 8.45 0.01
CA GLY A 79 2.13 8.63 -1.19
C GLY A 79 1.47 7.33 -1.64
N GLY A 80 0.39 7.40 -2.43
CA GLY A 80 -0.39 6.22 -2.83
C GLY A 80 0.44 5.15 -3.56
N VAL A 81 1.44 5.54 -4.34
CA VAL A 81 2.34 4.60 -5.04
C VAL A 81 3.22 3.80 -4.07
N ALA A 82 3.52 4.34 -2.88
CA ALA A 82 4.27 3.62 -1.85
C ALA A 82 3.53 2.40 -1.26
N LEU A 83 2.25 2.21 -1.61
CA LEU A 83 1.49 0.99 -1.29
C LEU A 83 1.75 -0.17 -2.28
N ASN A 84 2.51 0.06 -3.36
CA ASN A 84 2.86 -0.99 -4.31
C ASN A 84 3.94 -1.90 -3.73
N CYS A 85 3.49 -2.99 -3.09
CA CYS A 85 4.39 -3.93 -2.40
C CYS A 85 5.39 -4.63 -3.34
N VAL A 86 5.06 -4.83 -4.60
CA VAL A 86 5.95 -5.45 -5.59
C VAL A 86 7.13 -4.53 -5.91
N ALA A 87 6.83 -3.26 -6.18
CA ALA A 87 7.86 -2.24 -6.41
C ALA A 87 8.72 -2.01 -5.15
N ASN A 88 8.10 -1.94 -3.98
CA ASN A 88 8.81 -1.83 -2.71
C ASN A 88 9.77 -3.00 -2.49
N GLY A 89 9.33 -4.22 -2.78
CA GLY A 89 10.18 -5.41 -2.72
C GLY A 89 11.40 -5.32 -3.66
N LYS A 90 11.24 -4.74 -4.86
CA LYS A 90 12.37 -4.48 -5.76
C LYS A 90 13.34 -3.44 -5.22
N ILE A 91 12.82 -2.34 -4.63
CA ILE A 91 13.66 -1.32 -4.00
C ILE A 91 14.48 -1.92 -2.86
N ILE A 92 13.86 -2.71 -1.98
CA ILE A 92 14.56 -3.38 -0.88
C ILE A 92 15.64 -4.33 -1.40
N ARG A 93 15.31 -5.17 -2.38
CA ARG A 93 16.26 -6.12 -2.99
C ARG A 93 17.40 -5.45 -3.77
N SER A 94 17.23 -4.20 -4.20
CA SER A 94 18.30 -3.46 -4.88
C SER A 94 19.46 -3.07 -3.97
N GLN A 95 19.27 -3.13 -2.65
CA GLN A 95 20.28 -2.78 -1.62
C GLN A 95 20.88 -1.38 -1.78
N LEU A 96 20.14 -0.47 -2.43
CA LEU A 96 20.55 0.94 -2.57
C LEU A 96 20.54 1.69 -1.24
N PHE A 97 19.75 1.21 -0.29
CA PHE A 97 19.60 1.77 1.05
C PHE A 97 19.75 0.66 2.10
N GLU A 98 20.33 0.98 3.24
CA GLU A 98 20.44 0.08 4.38
C GLU A 98 19.08 -0.16 5.04
N HIS A 99 18.28 0.92 5.13
CA HIS A 99 16.95 0.88 5.73
C HIS A 99 15.93 1.55 4.80
N VAL A 100 14.81 0.87 4.61
CA VAL A 100 13.66 1.39 3.85
C VAL A 100 12.43 1.39 4.75
N PHE A 101 11.90 2.57 5.03
CA PHE A 101 10.65 2.75 5.77
C PHE A 101 9.53 3.11 4.81
N ILE A 102 8.46 2.35 4.86
CA ILE A 102 7.24 2.60 4.08
C ILE A 102 6.15 2.96 5.08
N GLN A 103 5.59 4.17 4.94
CA GLN A 103 4.51 4.61 5.82
C GLN A 103 3.31 3.67 5.66
N PRO A 104 2.80 3.00 6.73
CA PRO A 104 1.66 2.09 6.64
C PRO A 104 0.40 2.77 6.08
N ALA A 105 0.16 4.03 6.45
CA ALA A 105 -0.89 4.88 5.90
C ALA A 105 -0.34 5.77 4.77
N ALA A 106 0.34 5.20 3.79
CA ALA A 106 1.06 5.94 2.76
C ALA A 106 0.15 6.77 1.84
N GLY A 107 -1.11 6.37 1.63
CA GLY A 107 -2.09 7.07 0.82
C GLY A 107 -2.77 8.25 1.54
N ASP A 108 -3.98 8.57 1.13
CA ASP A 108 -4.74 9.73 1.62
C ASP A 108 -4.99 9.71 3.14
N ALA A 109 -5.14 8.53 3.74
CA ALA A 109 -5.34 8.37 5.18
C ALA A 109 -4.20 8.98 6.02
N GLY A 110 -2.96 8.90 5.54
CA GLY A 110 -1.80 9.49 6.22
C GLY A 110 -1.74 11.01 6.15
N GLY A 111 -2.50 11.63 5.27
CA GLY A 111 -2.55 13.08 5.15
C GLY A 111 -3.04 13.75 6.42
N ALA A 112 -4.01 13.17 7.12
CA ALA A 112 -4.52 13.68 8.40
C ALA A 112 -3.44 13.65 9.49
N LEU A 113 -2.73 12.52 9.62
CA LEU A 113 -1.62 12.37 10.55
C LEU A 113 -0.48 13.34 10.22
N GLY A 114 -0.13 13.44 8.94
CA GLY A 114 0.91 14.36 8.45
C GLY A 114 0.57 15.82 8.72
N ALA A 115 -0.68 16.24 8.52
CA ALA A 115 -1.15 17.58 8.82
C ALA A 115 -1.06 17.90 10.33
N ALA A 116 -1.48 16.98 11.18
CA ALA A 116 -1.37 17.11 12.62
C ALA A 116 0.08 17.26 13.07
N TRP A 117 0.99 16.43 12.56
CA TRP A 117 2.41 16.50 12.88
C TRP A 117 3.09 17.75 12.32
N ALA A 118 2.75 18.15 11.09
CA ALA A 118 3.28 19.39 10.52
C ALA A 118 2.86 20.61 11.35
N THR A 119 1.60 20.67 11.79
CA THR A 119 1.12 21.73 12.67
C THR A 119 1.89 21.73 13.99
N TYR A 120 2.02 20.60 14.66
CA TYR A 120 2.68 20.50 15.96
C TYR A 120 4.18 20.79 15.87
N TYR A 121 4.90 20.12 14.98
CA TYR A 121 6.37 20.22 14.94
C TYR A 121 6.88 21.39 14.11
N ILE A 122 6.23 21.70 12.97
CA ILE A 122 6.72 22.75 12.07
C ILE A 122 6.10 24.11 12.43
N TYR A 123 4.76 24.18 12.47
CA TYR A 123 4.09 25.45 12.68
C TYR A 123 4.22 25.96 14.13
N GLN A 124 4.06 25.08 15.12
CA GLN A 124 4.19 25.44 16.54
C GLN A 124 5.64 25.35 17.06
N GLY A 125 6.57 24.83 16.26
CA GLY A 125 7.99 24.79 16.61
C GLY A 125 8.38 23.82 17.72
N HIS A 126 7.56 22.80 18.01
CA HIS A 126 7.89 21.81 19.02
C HIS A 126 9.04 20.91 18.59
N SER A 127 9.96 20.62 19.51
CA SER A 127 11.08 19.71 19.24
C SER A 127 10.61 18.27 19.05
N ARG A 128 11.06 17.63 17.97
CA ARG A 128 10.82 16.22 17.75
C ARG A 128 11.77 15.39 18.60
N LYS A 129 11.24 14.57 19.48
CA LYS A 129 11.99 13.55 20.21
C LYS A 129 11.79 12.22 19.48
N ALA A 130 12.82 11.71 18.83
CA ALA A 130 12.81 10.34 18.34
C ALA A 130 12.78 9.41 19.56
N GLY A 131 11.72 8.61 19.68
CA GLY A 131 11.62 7.63 20.76
C GLY A 131 12.55 6.44 20.48
N MET A 132 13.27 5.97 21.49
CA MET A 132 14.05 4.73 21.42
C MET A 132 13.15 3.48 21.50
N ASN A 133 11.84 3.65 21.71
CA ASN A 133 10.90 2.58 22.06
C ASN A 133 10.04 2.09 20.87
N GLY A 134 10.62 2.00 19.68
CA GLY A 134 9.97 1.36 18.54
C GLY A 134 8.96 2.24 17.80
N ASP A 135 8.13 1.60 16.99
CA ASP A 135 7.12 2.24 16.16
C ASP A 135 5.93 2.74 16.98
N LYS A 136 5.72 4.07 17.01
CA LYS A 136 4.58 4.70 17.71
C LYS A 136 3.24 4.44 17.02
N MET A 137 3.23 3.99 15.79
CA MET A 137 2.02 3.58 15.09
C MET A 137 1.64 2.11 15.37
N HIS A 138 2.44 1.38 16.14
CA HIS A 138 2.20 -0.04 16.44
C HIS A 138 1.84 -0.85 15.19
N PHE A 139 2.60 -0.66 14.10
CA PHE A 139 2.32 -1.26 12.78
C PHE A 139 0.93 -0.96 12.24
N ALA A 140 0.39 0.22 12.54
CA ALA A 140 -0.98 0.66 12.25
C ALA A 140 -2.08 -0.08 13.02
N GLN A 141 -1.75 -0.86 14.03
CA GLN A 141 -2.68 -1.51 14.94
C GLN A 141 -3.10 -0.54 16.05
N THR A 142 -3.87 0.49 15.67
CA THR A 142 -4.29 1.57 16.59
C THR A 142 -5.77 1.48 16.98
N GLY A 143 -6.44 0.40 16.60
CA GLY A 143 -7.83 0.13 16.97
C GLY A 143 -7.99 -0.35 18.41
N PRO A 144 -9.24 -0.53 18.88
CA PRO A 144 -9.51 -1.11 20.17
C PRO A 144 -8.97 -2.55 20.26
N GLN A 145 -8.53 -2.93 21.43
CA GLN A 145 -8.10 -4.29 21.72
C GLN A 145 -9.07 -4.92 22.74
N TYR A 146 -9.45 -6.14 22.50
CA TYR A 146 -10.31 -6.92 23.37
C TYR A 146 -9.56 -8.14 23.87
N THR A 147 -9.78 -8.50 25.13
CA THR A 147 -9.29 -9.75 25.71
C THR A 147 -10.13 -10.93 25.24
N GLU A 148 -9.60 -12.15 25.33
CA GLU A 148 -10.35 -13.36 25.02
C GLU A 148 -11.63 -13.47 25.85
N HIS A 149 -11.56 -13.12 27.14
CA HIS A 149 -12.71 -13.13 28.05
C HIS A 149 -13.80 -12.15 27.60
N GLU A 150 -13.45 -10.92 27.21
CA GLU A 150 -14.41 -9.95 26.69
C GLU A 150 -15.08 -10.44 25.40
N ILE A 151 -14.34 -11.12 24.53
CA ILE A 151 -14.87 -11.70 23.30
C ILE A 151 -15.84 -12.85 23.65
N GLN A 152 -15.46 -13.76 24.55
CA GLN A 152 -16.30 -14.87 25.00
C GLN A 152 -17.59 -14.37 25.64
N ASP A 153 -17.50 -13.45 26.60
CA ASP A 153 -18.66 -12.84 27.27
C ASP A 153 -19.62 -12.19 26.26
N PHE A 154 -19.07 -11.51 25.24
CA PHE A 154 -19.89 -10.92 24.19
C PHE A 154 -20.62 -11.98 23.37
N LEU A 155 -19.92 -13.03 22.94
CA LEU A 155 -20.51 -14.11 22.16
C LEU A 155 -21.59 -14.86 22.92
N ASP A 156 -21.32 -15.20 24.18
CA ASP A 156 -22.27 -15.90 25.08
C ASP A 156 -23.51 -15.04 25.38
N SER A 157 -23.31 -13.76 25.67
CA SER A 157 -24.41 -12.82 25.95
C SER A 157 -25.34 -12.60 24.74
N ASN A 158 -24.83 -12.78 23.54
CA ASN A 158 -25.59 -12.65 22.31
C ASN A 158 -26.03 -14.00 21.72
N ASN A 159 -25.81 -15.12 22.40
CA ASN A 159 -26.10 -16.47 21.94
C ASN A 159 -25.49 -16.80 20.55
N ILE A 160 -24.28 -16.33 20.31
CA ILE A 160 -23.52 -16.61 19.08
C ILE A 160 -22.73 -17.90 19.29
N SER A 161 -22.98 -18.90 18.45
CA SER A 161 -22.21 -20.15 18.47
C SER A 161 -20.79 -19.92 17.98
N TYR A 162 -19.81 -20.43 18.71
CA TYR A 162 -18.40 -20.39 18.33
C TYR A 162 -17.67 -21.67 18.74
N HIS A 163 -16.50 -21.90 18.17
CA HIS A 163 -15.56 -22.93 18.58
C HIS A 163 -14.30 -22.27 19.09
N TYR A 164 -13.92 -22.59 20.33
CA TYR A 164 -12.64 -22.19 20.86
C TYR A 164 -11.58 -23.21 20.42
N LEU A 165 -10.50 -22.71 19.82
CA LEU A 165 -9.35 -23.49 19.41
C LEU A 165 -8.11 -22.90 20.08
N ASP A 166 -7.22 -23.75 20.57
CA ASP A 166 -5.91 -23.26 20.95
C ASP A 166 -5.11 -22.81 19.72
N GLU A 167 -4.05 -22.05 19.95
CA GLU A 167 -3.32 -21.37 18.89
C GLU A 167 -2.77 -22.33 17.82
N ALA A 168 -2.29 -23.51 18.22
CA ALA A 168 -1.72 -24.47 17.28
C ALA A 168 -2.79 -25.08 16.37
N PHE A 169 -3.93 -25.46 16.92
CA PHE A 169 -5.07 -25.97 16.14
C PHE A 169 -5.73 -24.88 15.31
N LEU A 170 -5.77 -23.63 15.78
CA LEU A 170 -6.28 -22.50 15.03
C LEU A 170 -5.51 -22.29 13.74
N TYR A 171 -4.16 -22.28 13.80
CA TYR A 171 -3.32 -22.11 12.63
C TYR A 171 -3.51 -23.24 11.61
N GLU A 172 -3.62 -24.47 12.08
CA GLU A 172 -3.84 -25.63 11.19
C GLU A 172 -5.20 -25.53 10.50
N GLU A 173 -6.26 -25.21 11.24
CA GLU A 173 -7.62 -25.12 10.70
C GLU A 173 -7.77 -23.96 9.72
N VAL A 174 -7.22 -22.77 10.05
CA VAL A 174 -7.18 -21.62 9.16
C VAL A 174 -6.42 -21.96 7.87
N ALA A 175 -5.27 -22.63 7.97
CA ALA A 175 -4.50 -23.03 6.79
C ALA A 175 -5.28 -24.01 5.89
N LYS A 176 -6.02 -24.97 6.46
CA LYS A 176 -6.90 -25.88 5.71
C LYS A 176 -8.01 -25.12 4.98
N HIS A 177 -8.66 -24.19 5.65
CA HIS A 177 -9.72 -23.38 5.06
C HIS A 177 -9.19 -22.53 3.88
N ILE A 178 -8.05 -21.87 4.05
CA ILE A 178 -7.41 -21.11 2.97
C ILE A 178 -7.06 -22.04 1.79
N ALA A 179 -6.47 -23.22 2.05
CA ALA A 179 -6.10 -24.18 1.02
C ALA A 179 -7.31 -24.72 0.25
N SER A 180 -8.48 -24.78 0.89
CA SER A 180 -9.75 -25.18 0.25
C SER A 180 -10.48 -24.04 -0.48
N GLY A 181 -9.90 -22.83 -0.50
CA GLY A 181 -10.45 -21.65 -1.18
C GLY A 181 -11.58 -20.94 -0.42
N LEU A 182 -11.72 -21.21 0.87
CA LEU A 182 -12.68 -20.48 1.72
C LEU A 182 -12.16 -19.09 2.08
N CYS A 183 -13.08 -18.14 2.20
CA CYS A 183 -12.79 -16.84 2.80
C CYS A 183 -12.89 -16.96 4.32
N ILE A 184 -11.90 -16.41 5.03
CA ILE A 184 -11.81 -16.44 6.47
C ILE A 184 -11.80 -15.00 6.98
#